data_b067f41f2506f8caf62d1a75b35ee50f
#
_entry.id   b067f41f2506f8caf62d1a75b35ee50f
#
_cell.length_a   1.000
_cell.length_b   1.000
_cell.length_c   1.000
_cell.angle_alpha   90.00
_cell.angle_beta   90.00
_cell.angle_gamma   90.00
#
_symmetry.space_group_name_H-M   'P 1'
#
loop_
_entity.id
_entity.type
_entity.pdbx_description
1 polymer ?
#
loop_
_entity_poly.entity_id
_entity_poly.type
_entity_poly.pdbx_seq_one_letter_code
_entity_poly.pdbx_strand_id
1 'polypeptide(L)'
;MLEVRNLSKEYPTPRGALSVLSDISLTISREEAVAIMGPSGSGKSTFLHIIGALDNPTSGSVTLDGDNPFELDEKALATFRNHKVGFVFQDHCLLPQCSVLENVLTPTLVSSANGDRTERARKLLDQVGLSERLDHRPAELSGGEKQRVALARALINEPLLLLCDEPTGNLDRKSAESVASLLMELHSQQKTILVVVTHSVELAAKFPVRYEMVERNIKQA
;
A
#
# COMPACT_ATOMS: atom_id res chain seq x y z
N MET A 1 -4.38 9.33 -11.83
CA MET A 1 -5.42 9.82 -10.92
C MET A 1 -6.18 8.64 -10.36
N LEU A 2 -6.42 8.60 -9.06
CA LEU A 2 -7.31 7.62 -8.40
C LEU A 2 -8.64 8.31 -8.14
N GLU A 3 -9.73 7.73 -8.64
CA GLU A 3 -11.10 8.20 -8.38
C GLU A 3 -11.91 7.11 -7.67
N VAL A 4 -12.59 7.50 -6.62
CA VAL A 4 -13.53 6.68 -5.86
C VAL A 4 -14.89 7.38 -5.88
N ARG A 5 -15.95 6.67 -6.28
CA ARG A 5 -17.31 7.23 -6.41
C ARG A 5 -18.34 6.36 -5.69
N ASN A 6 -19.03 6.93 -4.71
CA ASN A 6 -20.14 6.33 -3.95
C ASN A 6 -19.80 4.92 -3.43
N LEU A 7 -18.54 4.70 -3.01
CA LEU A 7 -18.02 3.41 -2.59
C LEU A 7 -18.67 2.99 -1.29
N SER A 8 -19.29 1.81 -1.29
CA SER A 8 -19.82 1.17 -0.08
C SER A 8 -19.36 -0.28 0.02
N LYS A 9 -19.19 -0.76 1.25
CA LYS A 9 -18.83 -2.15 1.54
C LYS A 9 -19.63 -2.70 2.70
N GLU A 10 -20.26 -3.84 2.43
CA GLU A 10 -20.97 -4.64 3.41
C GLU A 10 -20.46 -6.08 3.39
N TYR A 11 -20.36 -6.70 4.56
CA TYR A 11 -20.06 -8.11 4.70
C TYR A 11 -21.29 -8.86 5.22
N PRO A 12 -21.67 -9.99 4.62
CA PRO A 12 -22.74 -10.83 5.14
C PRO A 12 -22.35 -11.42 6.48
N THR A 13 -23.25 -11.34 7.47
CA THR A 13 -23.07 -11.99 8.77
C THR A 13 -24.31 -12.79 9.13
N PRO A 14 -24.26 -13.75 10.07
CA PRO A 14 -25.44 -14.49 10.52
C PRO A 14 -26.55 -13.62 11.11
N ARG A 15 -26.24 -12.37 11.49
CA ARG A 15 -27.17 -11.41 12.08
C ARG A 15 -27.63 -10.31 11.11
N GLY A 16 -27.30 -10.42 9.82
CA GLY A 16 -27.57 -9.41 8.79
C GLY A 16 -26.30 -8.85 8.16
N ALA A 17 -26.41 -7.87 7.30
CA ALA A 17 -25.26 -7.22 6.67
C ALA A 17 -24.55 -6.29 7.66
N LEU A 18 -23.23 -6.42 7.74
CA LEU A 18 -22.35 -5.48 8.46
C LEU A 18 -21.84 -4.44 7.47
N SER A 19 -22.36 -3.23 7.53
CA SER A 19 -21.82 -2.11 6.75
C SER A 19 -20.52 -1.62 7.34
N VAL A 20 -19.46 -1.56 6.54
CA VAL A 20 -18.09 -1.14 6.93
C VAL A 20 -17.71 0.17 6.28
N LEU A 21 -18.11 0.40 5.03
CA LEU A 21 -17.91 1.66 4.31
C LEU A 21 -19.27 2.10 3.74
N SER A 22 -19.50 3.41 3.71
CA SER A 22 -20.77 3.97 3.25
C SER A 22 -20.54 5.25 2.45
N ASP A 23 -20.88 5.19 1.15
CA ASP A 23 -20.94 6.32 0.22
C ASP A 23 -19.66 7.20 0.19
N ILE A 24 -18.49 6.56 0.13
CA ILE A 24 -17.22 7.27 0.07
C ILE A 24 -16.96 7.75 -1.36
N SER A 25 -16.71 9.05 -1.49
CA SER A 25 -16.30 9.66 -2.76
C SER A 25 -15.09 10.56 -2.53
N LEU A 26 -13.99 10.29 -3.24
CA LEU A 26 -12.79 11.12 -3.21
C LEU A 26 -11.96 10.95 -4.49
N THR A 27 -11.16 11.95 -4.78
CA THR A 27 -10.21 11.93 -5.89
C THR A 27 -8.82 12.26 -5.36
N ILE A 28 -7.82 11.47 -5.76
CA ILE A 28 -6.42 11.69 -5.43
C ILE A 28 -5.64 11.85 -6.74
N SER A 29 -4.94 12.98 -6.88
CA SER A 29 -4.18 13.31 -8.08
C SER A 29 -2.90 12.47 -8.18
N ARG A 30 -2.30 12.44 -9.35
CA ARG A 30 -0.94 11.87 -9.49
C ARG A 30 0.04 12.63 -8.61
N GLU A 31 1.04 11.93 -8.10
CA GLU A 31 2.09 12.48 -7.23
C GLU A 31 1.56 13.07 -5.91
N GLU A 32 0.30 12.82 -5.55
CA GLU A 32 -0.27 13.27 -4.29
C GLU A 32 -0.06 12.23 -3.19
N ALA A 33 0.27 12.71 -1.99
CA ALA A 33 0.43 11.88 -0.79
C ALA A 33 -0.70 12.19 0.21
N VAL A 34 -1.44 11.16 0.59
CA VAL A 34 -2.63 11.27 1.43
C VAL A 34 -2.52 10.35 2.65
N ALA A 35 -2.84 10.86 3.83
CA ALA A 35 -3.03 10.06 5.04
C ALA A 35 -4.52 9.98 5.40
N ILE A 36 -5.00 8.77 5.68
CA ILE A 36 -6.35 8.52 6.17
C ILE A 36 -6.24 8.01 7.61
N MET A 37 -6.73 8.83 8.54
CA MET A 37 -6.72 8.54 9.96
C MET A 37 -8.03 7.94 10.42
N GLY A 38 -8.02 7.31 11.58
CA GLY A 38 -9.22 6.83 12.25
C GLY A 38 -8.92 5.75 13.28
N PRO A 39 -9.85 5.45 14.18
CA PRO A 39 -9.67 4.42 15.20
C PRO A 39 -9.56 3.01 14.59
N SER A 40 -9.07 2.05 15.37
CA SER A 40 -9.05 0.65 14.96
C SER A 40 -10.48 0.17 14.65
N GLY A 41 -10.64 -0.61 13.58
CA GLY A 41 -11.95 -1.12 13.15
C GLY A 41 -12.84 -0.10 12.41
N SER A 42 -12.36 1.11 12.11
CA SER A 42 -13.16 2.11 11.38
C SER A 42 -13.36 1.81 9.88
N GLY A 43 -12.68 0.80 9.32
CA GLY A 43 -12.78 0.44 7.90
C GLY A 43 -11.59 0.86 7.04
N LYS A 44 -10.52 1.44 7.61
CA LYS A 44 -9.35 1.94 6.87
C LYS A 44 -8.69 0.87 5.99
N SER A 45 -8.38 -0.29 6.55
CA SER A 45 -7.77 -1.39 5.80
C SER A 45 -8.72 -1.94 4.73
N THR A 46 -10.03 -2.01 5.03
CA THR A 46 -11.05 -2.40 4.04
C THR A 46 -11.07 -1.43 2.85
N PHE A 47 -11.05 -0.13 3.12
CA PHE A 47 -10.97 0.89 2.08
C PHE A 47 -9.68 0.73 1.26
N LEU A 48 -8.53 0.56 1.92
CA LEU A 48 -7.24 0.36 1.26
C LEU A 48 -7.24 -0.90 0.37
N HIS A 49 -7.81 -2.00 0.85
CA HIS A 49 -7.92 -3.25 0.07
C HIS A 49 -8.79 -3.09 -1.17
N ILE A 50 -9.89 -2.34 -1.08
CA ILE A 50 -10.77 -2.12 -2.24
C ILE A 50 -10.09 -1.23 -3.28
N ILE A 51 -9.50 -0.09 -2.89
CA ILE A 51 -8.82 0.79 -3.85
C ILE A 51 -7.58 0.14 -4.48
N GLY A 52 -7.01 -0.86 -3.82
CA GLY A 52 -5.93 -1.70 -4.33
C GLY A 52 -6.40 -2.97 -5.04
N ALA A 53 -7.71 -3.13 -5.24
CA ALA A 53 -8.32 -4.27 -5.90
C ALA A 53 -8.01 -5.65 -5.27
N LEU A 54 -7.80 -5.68 -3.94
CA LEU A 54 -7.68 -6.92 -3.14
C LEU A 54 -9.04 -7.42 -2.64
N ASP A 55 -10.04 -6.53 -2.52
CA ASP A 55 -11.42 -6.86 -2.18
C ASP A 55 -12.37 -6.08 -3.08
N ASN A 56 -13.58 -6.60 -3.29
CA ASN A 56 -14.59 -5.99 -4.16
C ASN A 56 -15.49 -5.03 -3.36
N PRO A 57 -15.90 -3.90 -3.91
CA PRO A 57 -16.94 -3.08 -3.32
C PRO A 57 -18.30 -3.78 -3.37
N THR A 58 -19.23 -3.44 -2.48
CA THR A 58 -20.64 -3.83 -2.58
C THR A 58 -21.38 -2.95 -3.60
N SER A 59 -21.02 -1.66 -3.64
CA SER A 59 -21.52 -0.69 -4.63
C SER A 59 -20.52 0.45 -4.81
N GLY A 60 -20.73 1.27 -5.84
CA GLY A 60 -19.84 2.34 -6.23
C GLY A 60 -18.76 1.86 -7.20
N SER A 61 -17.77 2.71 -7.47
CA SER A 61 -16.69 2.41 -8.41
C SER A 61 -15.34 2.97 -7.94
N VAL A 62 -14.27 2.32 -8.38
CA VAL A 62 -12.90 2.80 -8.23
C VAL A 62 -12.23 2.75 -9.60
N THR A 63 -11.56 3.83 -9.98
CA THR A 63 -10.75 3.84 -11.19
C THR A 63 -9.34 4.37 -10.89
N LEU A 64 -8.34 3.74 -11.50
CA LEU A 64 -6.95 4.21 -11.47
C LEU A 64 -6.49 4.51 -12.90
N ASP A 65 -6.23 5.78 -13.18
CA ASP A 65 -5.92 6.29 -14.52
C ASP A 65 -6.99 5.91 -15.58
N GLY A 66 -8.26 5.88 -15.18
CA GLY A 66 -9.39 5.54 -16.03
C GLY A 66 -9.72 4.05 -16.10
N ASP A 67 -8.85 3.17 -15.63
CA ASP A 67 -9.13 1.73 -15.60
C ASP A 67 -9.91 1.35 -14.33
N ASN A 68 -11.04 0.68 -14.50
CA ASN A 68 -11.79 0.08 -13.41
C ASN A 68 -11.34 -1.37 -13.19
N PRO A 69 -10.65 -1.71 -12.10
CA PRO A 69 -10.17 -3.07 -11.88
C PRO A 69 -11.28 -4.11 -11.73
N PHE A 70 -12.49 -3.69 -11.33
CA PHE A 70 -13.61 -4.58 -11.08
C PHE A 70 -14.40 -4.97 -12.34
N GLU A 71 -14.05 -4.38 -13.49
CA GLU A 71 -14.57 -4.75 -14.82
C GLU A 71 -13.61 -5.69 -15.58
N LEU A 72 -12.44 -5.97 -15.00
CA LEU A 72 -11.41 -6.80 -15.61
C LEU A 72 -11.67 -8.29 -15.33
N ASP A 73 -11.28 -9.15 -16.25
CA ASP A 73 -11.20 -10.57 -15.99
C ASP A 73 -10.08 -10.90 -14.97
N GLU A 74 -10.06 -12.11 -14.44
CA GLU A 74 -9.14 -12.53 -13.38
C GLU A 74 -7.65 -12.32 -13.77
N LYS A 75 -7.29 -12.61 -15.01
CA LYS A 75 -5.92 -12.48 -15.53
C LYS A 75 -5.53 -11.01 -15.67
N ALA A 76 -6.40 -10.19 -16.24
CA ALA A 76 -6.18 -8.74 -16.39
C ALA A 76 -6.14 -8.06 -15.02
N LEU A 77 -6.99 -8.47 -14.07
CA LEU A 77 -6.99 -7.98 -12.69
C LEU A 77 -5.67 -8.32 -11.97
N ALA A 78 -5.17 -9.55 -12.12
CA ALA A 78 -3.86 -9.94 -11.56
C ALA A 78 -2.72 -9.09 -12.15
N THR A 79 -2.75 -8.82 -13.46
CA THR A 79 -1.79 -7.96 -14.15
C THR A 79 -1.90 -6.51 -13.67
N PHE A 80 -3.13 -5.99 -13.54
CA PHE A 80 -3.39 -4.65 -13.00
C PHE A 80 -2.77 -4.48 -11.61
N ARG A 81 -3.06 -5.39 -10.67
CA ARG A 81 -2.49 -5.36 -9.32
C ARG A 81 -0.98 -5.41 -9.34
N ASN A 82 -0.41 -6.32 -10.12
CA ASN A 82 1.04 -6.52 -10.17
C ASN A 82 1.81 -5.30 -10.70
N HIS A 83 1.27 -4.60 -11.70
CA HIS A 83 1.98 -3.49 -12.35
C HIS A 83 1.57 -2.10 -11.85
N LYS A 84 0.31 -1.93 -11.41
CA LYS A 84 -0.20 -0.60 -11.06
C LYS A 84 -0.26 -0.32 -9.57
N VAL A 85 -0.22 -1.36 -8.72
CA VAL A 85 -0.43 -1.22 -7.28
C VAL A 85 0.74 -1.83 -6.49
N GLY A 86 1.36 -1.04 -5.63
CA GLY A 86 2.30 -1.51 -4.62
C GLY A 86 1.63 -1.54 -3.25
N PHE A 87 1.82 -2.63 -2.49
CA PHE A 87 1.30 -2.76 -1.14
C PHE A 87 2.41 -2.87 -0.09
N VAL A 88 2.25 -2.14 1.00
CA VAL A 88 3.04 -2.24 2.22
C VAL A 88 2.09 -2.53 3.38
N PHE A 89 2.20 -3.71 3.97
CA PHE A 89 1.37 -4.17 5.07
C PHE A 89 2.03 -3.92 6.43
N GLN A 90 1.24 -3.84 7.48
CA GLN A 90 1.69 -3.70 8.86
C GLN A 90 2.62 -4.85 9.28
N ASP A 91 2.31 -6.09 8.90
CA ASP A 91 3.09 -7.29 9.22
C ASP A 91 4.17 -7.62 8.18
N HIS A 92 4.52 -6.65 7.32
CA HIS A 92 5.53 -6.74 6.27
C HIS A 92 5.26 -7.81 5.19
N CYS A 93 4.62 -8.92 5.52
CA CYS A 93 4.30 -10.05 4.62
C CYS A 93 5.51 -10.53 3.80
N LEU A 94 6.67 -10.65 4.43
CA LEU A 94 7.87 -11.21 3.79
C LEU A 94 7.83 -12.74 3.80
N LEU A 95 8.34 -13.33 2.73
CA LEU A 95 8.51 -14.78 2.63
C LEU A 95 9.71 -15.21 3.48
N PRO A 96 9.51 -15.97 4.58
CA PRO A 96 10.56 -16.26 5.54
C PRO A 96 11.69 -17.13 5.01
N GLN A 97 11.42 -17.92 3.97
CA GLN A 97 12.39 -18.80 3.31
C GLN A 97 13.25 -18.08 2.26
N CYS A 98 12.82 -16.92 1.80
CA CYS A 98 13.50 -16.11 0.79
C CYS A 98 14.44 -15.09 1.42
N SER A 99 15.54 -14.78 0.74
CA SER A 99 16.43 -13.68 1.09
C SER A 99 15.75 -12.31 0.90
N VAL A 100 16.41 -11.25 1.37
CA VAL A 100 15.98 -9.86 1.15
C VAL A 100 15.83 -9.57 -0.34
N LEU A 101 16.85 -9.91 -1.15
CA LEU A 101 16.81 -9.68 -2.59
C LEU A 101 15.68 -10.48 -3.25
N GLU A 102 15.51 -11.75 -2.91
CA GLU A 102 14.44 -12.60 -3.44
C GLU A 102 13.05 -12.08 -3.06
N ASN A 103 12.86 -11.60 -1.82
CA ASN A 103 11.61 -10.97 -1.40
C ASN A 103 11.24 -9.76 -2.27
N VAL A 104 12.21 -8.90 -2.59
CA VAL A 104 11.98 -7.73 -3.46
C VAL A 104 11.67 -8.17 -4.90
N LEU A 105 12.28 -9.25 -5.38
CA LEU A 105 12.06 -9.77 -6.73
C LEU A 105 10.75 -10.58 -6.88
N THR A 106 10.12 -11.02 -5.80
CA THR A 106 8.90 -11.85 -5.85
C THR A 106 7.82 -11.31 -6.82
N PRO A 107 7.45 -10.01 -6.82
CA PRO A 107 6.42 -9.51 -7.74
C PRO A 107 6.81 -9.63 -9.22
N THR A 108 8.09 -9.70 -9.55
CA THR A 108 8.55 -9.78 -10.95
C THR A 108 8.36 -11.17 -11.56
N LEU A 109 8.14 -12.21 -10.72
CA LEU A 109 7.94 -13.59 -11.17
C LEU A 109 6.60 -13.83 -11.88
N VAL A 110 5.63 -12.93 -11.70
CA VAL A 110 4.28 -13.03 -12.28
C VAL A 110 4.26 -12.71 -13.77
N SER A 111 5.24 -11.93 -14.26
CA SER A 111 5.28 -11.49 -15.66
C SER A 111 6.68 -11.66 -16.24
N SER A 112 6.81 -12.53 -17.25
CA SER A 112 8.05 -12.69 -18.02
C SER A 112 8.40 -11.48 -18.88
N ALA A 113 7.47 -10.54 -19.07
CA ALA A 113 7.67 -9.34 -19.89
C ALA A 113 8.62 -8.31 -19.26
N ASN A 114 8.89 -8.42 -17.96
CA ASN A 114 9.66 -7.43 -17.20
C ASN A 114 11.20 -7.57 -17.33
N GLY A 115 11.70 -8.61 -18.00
CA GLY A 115 13.13 -8.91 -18.04
C GLY A 115 13.76 -9.15 -16.66
N ASP A 116 15.10 -9.12 -16.60
CA ASP A 116 15.81 -9.21 -15.31
C ASP A 116 15.72 -7.89 -14.54
N ARG A 117 15.08 -7.90 -13.39
CA ARG A 117 14.91 -6.75 -12.49
C ARG A 117 15.92 -6.73 -11.33
N THR A 118 16.93 -7.59 -11.35
CA THR A 118 17.92 -7.71 -10.27
C THR A 118 18.65 -6.40 -9.98
N GLU A 119 19.09 -5.69 -11.04
CA GLU A 119 19.74 -4.39 -10.86
C GLU A 119 18.83 -3.35 -10.23
N ARG A 120 17.55 -3.33 -10.63
CA ARG A 120 16.57 -2.44 -10.02
C ARG A 120 16.32 -2.80 -8.55
N ALA A 121 16.20 -4.10 -8.24
CA ALA A 121 16.04 -4.55 -6.86
C ALA A 121 17.23 -4.13 -5.98
N ARG A 122 18.47 -4.28 -6.49
CA ARG A 122 19.68 -3.81 -5.79
C ARG A 122 19.66 -2.29 -5.56
N LYS A 123 19.30 -1.50 -6.57
CA LYS A 123 19.16 -0.04 -6.44
C LYS A 123 18.11 0.36 -5.40
N LEU A 124 16.94 -0.29 -5.40
CA LEU A 124 15.90 -0.04 -4.39
C LEU A 124 16.39 -0.42 -2.99
N LEU A 125 17.08 -1.55 -2.85
CA LEU A 125 17.65 -1.99 -1.57
C LEU A 125 18.76 -1.05 -1.08
N ASP A 126 19.54 -0.48 -1.98
CA ASP A 126 20.51 0.57 -1.65
C ASP A 126 19.81 1.85 -1.15
N GLN A 127 18.79 2.32 -1.86
CA GLN A 127 17.99 3.49 -1.47
C GLN A 127 17.35 3.33 -0.07
N VAL A 128 16.96 2.10 0.29
CA VAL A 128 16.41 1.83 1.63
C VAL A 128 17.48 1.46 2.67
N GLY A 129 18.78 1.56 2.31
CA GLY A 129 19.92 1.32 3.22
C GLY A 129 20.11 -0.14 3.61
N LEU A 130 19.89 -1.07 2.66
CA LEU A 130 19.99 -2.53 2.87
C LEU A 130 20.98 -3.21 1.91
N SER A 131 21.93 -2.49 1.32
CA SER A 131 22.93 -3.04 0.39
C SER A 131 23.73 -4.21 0.98
N GLU A 132 24.03 -4.16 2.28
CA GLU A 132 24.79 -5.18 3.00
C GLU A 132 23.91 -6.34 3.53
N ARG A 133 22.62 -6.35 3.19
CA ARG A 133 21.63 -7.31 3.71
C ARG A 133 21.00 -8.20 2.64
N LEU A 134 21.48 -8.16 1.41
CA LEU A 134 20.85 -8.79 0.26
C LEU A 134 20.55 -10.28 0.46
N ASP A 135 21.47 -11.01 1.08
CA ASP A 135 21.41 -12.45 1.30
C ASP A 135 20.78 -12.84 2.65
N HIS A 136 20.49 -11.86 3.53
CA HIS A 136 19.85 -12.11 4.82
C HIS A 136 18.41 -12.56 4.64
N ARG A 137 17.93 -13.37 5.58
CA ARG A 137 16.53 -13.79 5.67
C ARG A 137 15.75 -12.88 6.63
N PRO A 138 14.40 -12.83 6.51
CA PRO A 138 13.58 -12.01 7.40
C PRO A 138 13.82 -12.23 8.91
N ALA A 139 14.15 -13.45 9.33
CA ALA A 139 14.45 -13.76 10.73
C ALA A 139 15.69 -13.03 11.27
N GLU A 140 16.62 -12.61 10.40
CA GLU A 140 17.87 -11.94 10.72
C GLU A 140 17.75 -10.40 10.73
N LEU A 141 16.55 -9.87 10.43
CA LEU A 141 16.26 -8.46 10.27
C LEU A 141 15.47 -7.91 11.46
N SER A 142 15.78 -6.67 11.84
CA SER A 142 14.92 -5.86 12.72
C SER A 142 13.57 -5.54 12.06
N GLY A 143 12.57 -5.12 12.85
CA GLY A 143 11.27 -4.71 12.33
C GLY A 143 11.37 -3.58 11.30
N GLY A 144 12.20 -2.58 11.57
CA GLY A 144 12.43 -1.47 10.62
C GLY A 144 13.12 -1.92 9.33
N GLU A 145 14.07 -2.87 9.38
CA GLU A 145 14.68 -3.45 8.17
C GLU A 145 13.65 -4.24 7.35
N LYS A 146 12.81 -5.05 8.00
CA LYS A 146 11.71 -5.77 7.33
C LYS A 146 10.77 -4.82 6.61
N GLN A 147 10.42 -3.70 7.23
CA GLN A 147 9.55 -2.69 6.62
C GLN A 147 10.22 -2.02 5.42
N ARG A 148 11.52 -1.76 5.47
CA ARG A 148 12.28 -1.23 4.32
C ARG A 148 12.35 -2.24 3.16
N VAL A 149 12.47 -3.55 3.44
CA VAL A 149 12.35 -4.58 2.40
C VAL A 149 10.95 -4.58 1.78
N ALA A 150 9.89 -4.47 2.59
CA ALA A 150 8.51 -4.41 2.08
C ALA A 150 8.27 -3.17 1.20
N LEU A 151 8.86 -2.01 1.54
CA LEU A 151 8.84 -0.80 0.71
C LEU A 151 9.54 -1.02 -0.64
N ALA A 152 10.76 -1.57 -0.62
CA ALA A 152 11.49 -1.87 -1.85
C ALA A 152 10.72 -2.86 -2.75
N ARG A 153 10.12 -3.91 -2.16
CA ARG A 153 9.27 -4.87 -2.86
C ARG A 153 8.07 -4.21 -3.50
N ALA A 154 7.38 -3.32 -2.78
CA ALA A 154 6.21 -2.63 -3.29
C ALA A 154 6.52 -1.75 -4.52
N LEU A 155 7.76 -1.26 -4.64
CA LEU A 155 8.19 -0.33 -5.69
C LEU A 155 8.88 -1.01 -6.89
N ILE A 156 9.13 -2.32 -6.85
CA ILE A 156 9.93 -3.02 -7.87
C ILE A 156 9.33 -2.90 -9.29
N ASN A 157 8.01 -2.93 -9.41
CA ASN A 157 7.30 -2.85 -10.68
C ASN A 157 6.87 -1.42 -11.06
N GLU A 158 7.39 -0.39 -10.40
CA GLU A 158 7.09 1.03 -10.69
C GLU A 158 5.58 1.34 -10.64
N PRO A 159 4.92 1.03 -9.51
CA PRO A 159 3.47 1.17 -9.42
C PRO A 159 3.02 2.63 -9.54
N LEU A 160 1.82 2.85 -10.06
CA LEU A 160 1.16 4.16 -10.05
C LEU A 160 0.60 4.52 -8.67
N LEU A 161 0.18 3.52 -7.91
CA LEU A 161 -0.47 3.64 -6.61
C LEU A 161 0.31 2.83 -5.57
N LEU A 162 0.80 3.51 -4.54
CA LEU A 162 1.45 2.90 -3.38
C LEU A 162 0.50 2.99 -2.18
N LEU A 163 0.11 1.84 -1.65
CA LEU A 163 -0.82 1.68 -0.55
C LEU A 163 -0.09 1.15 0.69
N CYS A 164 -0.23 1.85 1.81
CA CYS A 164 0.44 1.47 3.05
C CYS A 164 -0.58 1.32 4.18
N ASP A 165 -0.69 0.13 4.74
CA ASP A 165 -1.53 -0.16 5.90
C ASP A 165 -0.67 -0.16 7.17
N GLU A 166 -0.85 0.86 8.02
CA GLU A 166 -0.13 1.06 9.28
C GLU A 166 1.39 0.82 9.16
N PRO A 167 2.10 1.49 8.21
CA PRO A 167 3.48 1.13 7.85
C PRO A 167 4.51 1.30 8.97
N THR A 168 4.12 1.92 10.09
CA THR A 168 4.98 2.14 11.26
C THR A 168 4.42 1.54 12.55
N GLY A 169 3.27 0.84 12.48
CA GLY A 169 2.51 0.40 13.65
C GLY A 169 3.23 -0.58 14.57
N ASN A 170 4.13 -1.40 14.00
CA ASN A 170 4.88 -2.43 14.75
C ASN A 170 6.35 -2.02 15.02
N LEU A 171 6.69 -0.74 14.89
CA LEU A 171 8.06 -0.25 15.00
C LEU A 171 8.26 0.58 16.27
N ASP A 172 9.49 0.56 16.79
CA ASP A 172 9.90 1.53 17.79
C ASP A 172 9.91 2.96 17.18
N ARG A 173 9.87 3.98 18.04
CA ARG A 173 9.75 5.38 17.63
C ARG A 173 10.80 5.81 16.61
N LYS A 174 12.07 5.43 16.83
CA LYS A 174 13.20 5.82 15.95
C LYS A 174 13.07 5.16 14.57
N SER A 175 12.77 3.87 14.55
CA SER A 175 12.52 3.11 13.32
C SER A 175 11.30 3.64 12.57
N ALA A 176 10.21 3.97 13.28
CA ALA A 176 9.00 4.54 12.72
C ALA A 176 9.28 5.88 12.01
N GLU A 177 10.04 6.77 12.65
CA GLU A 177 10.40 8.07 12.07
C GLU A 177 11.28 7.90 10.82
N SER A 178 12.25 7.00 10.85
CA SER A 178 13.12 6.67 9.72
C SER A 178 12.32 6.12 8.54
N VAL A 179 11.42 5.15 8.77
CA VAL A 179 10.57 4.55 7.74
C VAL A 179 9.60 5.57 7.16
N ALA A 180 9.01 6.42 7.99
CA ALA A 180 8.10 7.47 7.53
C ALA A 180 8.80 8.49 6.62
N SER A 181 10.02 8.91 6.96
CA SER A 181 10.82 9.83 6.13
C SER A 181 11.23 9.20 4.81
N LEU A 182 11.68 7.95 4.85
CA LEU A 182 12.03 7.16 3.67
C LEU A 182 10.82 6.96 2.74
N LEU A 183 9.63 6.71 3.28
CA LEU A 183 8.41 6.55 2.50
C LEU A 183 8.08 7.82 1.69
N MET A 184 8.20 9.00 2.32
CA MET A 184 7.97 10.29 1.64
C MET A 184 9.04 10.57 0.58
N GLU A 185 10.30 10.23 0.84
CA GLU A 185 11.38 10.36 -0.13
C GLU A 185 11.15 9.48 -1.36
N LEU A 186 10.86 8.19 -1.17
CA LEU A 186 10.59 7.24 -2.24
C LEU A 186 9.35 7.63 -3.05
N HIS A 187 8.27 8.09 -2.39
CA HIS A 187 7.10 8.63 -3.05
C HIS A 187 7.46 9.78 -4.00
N SER A 188 8.22 10.76 -3.52
CA SER A 188 8.66 11.91 -4.33
C SER A 188 9.51 11.50 -5.52
N GLN A 189 10.44 10.56 -5.34
CA GLN A 189 11.33 10.06 -6.40
C GLN A 189 10.59 9.24 -7.46
N GLN A 190 9.63 8.40 -7.04
CA GLN A 190 8.90 7.48 -7.93
C GLN A 190 7.63 8.12 -8.52
N LYS A 191 7.23 9.32 -8.05
CA LYS A 191 6.04 10.05 -8.51
C LYS A 191 4.75 9.24 -8.45
N THR A 192 4.61 8.41 -7.42
CA THR A 192 3.43 7.57 -7.18
C THR A 192 2.28 8.39 -6.58
N ILE A 193 1.05 7.89 -6.66
CA ILE A 193 0.00 8.26 -5.72
C ILE A 193 0.28 7.49 -4.44
N LEU A 194 0.39 8.16 -3.30
CA LEU A 194 0.63 7.52 -2.01
C LEU A 194 -0.59 7.65 -1.11
N VAL A 195 -1.15 6.51 -0.68
CA VAL A 195 -2.21 6.46 0.32
C VAL A 195 -1.75 5.67 1.52
N VAL A 196 -1.72 6.32 2.67
CA VAL A 196 -1.37 5.69 3.95
C VAL A 196 -2.59 5.69 4.85
N VAL A 197 -2.95 4.53 5.39
CA VAL A 197 -3.93 4.47 6.48
C VAL A 197 -3.19 4.26 7.79
N THR A 198 -3.56 5.02 8.82
CA THR A 198 -2.87 4.97 10.10
C THR A 198 -3.71 5.51 11.26
N HIS A 199 -3.40 5.09 12.47
CA HIS A 199 -3.86 5.71 13.71
C HIS A 199 -2.80 6.62 14.35
N SER A 200 -1.56 6.66 13.79
CA SER A 200 -0.48 7.53 14.29
C SER A 200 -0.65 8.96 13.80
N VAL A 201 -0.84 9.87 14.76
CA VAL A 201 -0.90 11.32 14.50
C VAL A 201 0.44 11.83 13.97
N GLU A 202 1.54 11.31 14.49
CA GLU A 202 2.91 11.70 14.09
C GLU A 202 3.19 11.33 12.63
N LEU A 203 2.74 10.15 12.18
CA LEU A 203 2.87 9.74 10.79
C LEU A 203 1.98 10.61 9.89
N ALA A 204 0.71 10.76 10.24
CA ALA A 204 -0.24 11.55 9.45
C ALA A 204 0.17 13.03 9.32
N ALA A 205 0.82 13.60 10.33
CA ALA A 205 1.32 14.98 10.28
C ALA A 205 2.38 15.25 9.19
N LYS A 206 3.01 14.20 8.65
CA LYS A 206 3.97 14.31 7.53
C LYS A 206 3.30 14.45 6.16
N PHE A 207 1.99 14.25 6.07
CA PHE A 207 1.24 14.27 4.81
C PHE A 207 0.57 15.64 4.58
N PRO A 208 0.65 16.17 3.34
CA PRO A 208 0.05 17.44 2.99
C PRO A 208 -1.48 17.38 2.99
N VAL A 209 -2.05 16.24 2.63
CA VAL A 209 -3.49 16.02 2.59
C VAL A 209 -3.86 14.95 3.60
N ARG A 210 -4.82 15.24 4.45
CA ARG A 210 -5.27 14.34 5.50
C ARG A 210 -6.77 14.19 5.46
N TYR A 211 -7.22 12.97 5.67
CA TYR A 211 -8.61 12.60 5.83
C TYR A 211 -8.81 11.88 7.16
N GLU A 212 -10.01 11.91 7.65
CA GLU A 212 -10.42 11.14 8.82
C GLU A 212 -11.56 10.20 8.44
N MET A 213 -11.43 8.94 8.83
CA MET A 213 -12.51 7.95 8.67
C MET A 213 -13.42 8.00 9.89
N VAL A 214 -14.61 8.57 9.68
CA VAL A 214 -15.63 8.79 10.71
C VAL A 214 -16.95 8.18 10.21
N GLU A 215 -17.62 7.43 11.07
CA GLU A 215 -18.95 6.87 10.76
C GLU A 215 -19.04 6.14 9.41
N ARG A 216 -17.98 5.34 9.07
CA ARG A 216 -17.87 4.57 7.82
C ARG A 216 -17.66 5.40 6.55
N ASN A 217 -17.43 6.70 6.68
CA ASN A 217 -17.17 7.64 5.60
C ASN A 217 -15.82 8.36 5.81
N ILE A 218 -15.31 9.01 4.77
CA ILE A 218 -14.05 9.75 4.79
C ILE A 218 -14.35 11.24 4.67
N LYS A 219 -13.82 12.04 5.61
CA LYS A 219 -13.91 13.51 5.59
C LYS A 219 -12.52 14.11 5.57
N GLN A 220 -12.34 15.19 4.84
CA GLN A 220 -11.08 15.92 4.87
C GLN A 220 -10.89 16.55 6.25
N ALA A 221 -9.67 16.38 6.82
CA ALA A 221 -9.31 16.83 8.16
C ALA A 221 -8.70 18.24 8.14
#